data_70886b342270004d95c1ab2398f723ab
#
_entry.id   70886b342270004d95c1ab2398f723ab
#
_cell.length_a   1.000
_cell.length_b   1.000
_cell.length_c   1.000
_cell.angle_alpha   90.00
_cell.angle_beta   90.00
_cell.angle_gamma   90.00
#
_symmetry.space_group_name_H-M   'P 1'
#
loop_
_entity.id
_entity.type
_entity.pdbx_description
1 polymer ?
#
loop_
_entity_poly.entity_id
_entity_poly.type
_entity_poly.pdbx_seq_one_letter_code
_entity_poly.pdbx_strand_id
1 'polypeptide(L)'
;MSEIPHDDDAVQHPSGLPLAHWLTLTEGLIAARVAESLEEHGLTRAQWQLLNTLTVAPQSRAELEAGFEEEQRAAVPGQIEELVESHWVTVEGDLYTLTATGRTAGARVGEAVEALRAEATADVPRDQIDDAVRVLRRIARNLGHPDA
;
A
#
# COMPACT_ATOMS: atom_id res chain seq x y z
N MET A 1 -49.72 -17.84 6.73
CA MET A 1 -49.29 -17.32 6.84
C MET A 1 -48.15 -17.17 6.41
N SER A 2 -47.75 -16.73 5.88
CA SER A 2 -46.88 -16.58 5.24
C SER A 2 -45.81 -15.99 5.66
N GLU A 3 -44.89 -16.25 5.62
CA GLU A 3 -43.94 -15.82 6.04
C GLU A 3 -43.04 -15.36 5.28
N ILE A 4 -42.58 -14.61 5.24
CA ILE A 4 -41.86 -13.90 4.59
C ILE A 4 -40.58 -13.98 4.95
N PRO A 5 -39.77 -14.26 4.25
CA PRO A 5 -38.59 -14.52 4.49
C PRO A 5 -37.74 -13.48 4.46
N HIS A 6 -37.34 -13.05 4.40
CA HIS A 6 -36.79 -12.18 4.72
C HIS A 6 -35.58 -12.05 4.47
N ASP A 7 -35.35 -11.20 4.38
CA ASP A 7 -34.33 -10.35 4.39
C ASP A 7 -33.36 -10.63 5.43
N ASP A 8 -33.73 -11.11 6.48
CA ASP A 8 -32.83 -11.49 7.49
C ASP A 8 -31.86 -12.53 7.01
N ASP A 9 -32.34 -13.38 6.15
CA ASP A 9 -31.49 -14.41 5.63
C ASP A 9 -30.41 -13.81 4.76
N ALA A 10 -30.73 -12.77 4.06
CA ALA A 10 -29.73 -12.12 3.22
C ALA A 10 -28.64 -11.50 4.07
N VAL A 11 -29.00 -10.99 5.21
CA VAL A 11 -28.04 -10.36 6.08
C VAL A 11 -27.08 -11.39 6.67
N GLN A 12 -27.54 -12.62 6.75
CA GLN A 12 -26.72 -13.65 7.34
C GLN A 12 -25.75 -14.29 6.37
N HIS A 13 -25.87 -13.92 5.13
CA HIS A 13 -24.91 -14.38 4.16
C HIS A 13 -23.58 -13.69 4.37
N PRO A 14 -22.50 -14.24 3.84
CA PRO A 14 -21.20 -13.57 3.90
C PRO A 14 -21.26 -12.14 3.40
N SER A 15 -22.14 -11.87 2.44
CA SER A 15 -22.30 -10.52 1.92
C SER A 15 -22.92 -9.58 2.96
N GLY A 16 -23.53 -10.14 3.99
CA GLY A 16 -24.10 -9.33 5.06
C GLY A 16 -23.16 -9.02 6.19
N LEU A 17 -21.91 -9.46 6.10
CA LEU A 17 -20.92 -9.15 7.13
C LEU A 17 -20.65 -7.66 7.19
N PRO A 18 -20.24 -7.16 8.35
CA PRO A 18 -19.98 -5.73 8.51
C PRO A 18 -18.96 -5.19 7.53
N LEU A 19 -19.15 -3.94 7.18
CA LEU A 19 -18.21 -3.25 6.30
C LEU A 19 -16.77 -3.42 6.76
N ALA A 20 -16.52 -3.30 8.06
CA ALA A 20 -15.17 -3.42 8.61
C ALA A 20 -14.52 -4.77 8.29
N HIS A 21 -15.32 -5.84 8.28
CA HIS A 21 -14.81 -7.16 7.94
C HIS A 21 -14.25 -7.17 6.51
N TRP A 22 -15.02 -6.62 5.57
CA TRP A 22 -14.62 -6.60 4.16
C TRP A 22 -13.44 -5.69 3.92
N LEU A 23 -13.36 -4.58 4.65
CA LEU A 23 -12.22 -3.67 4.55
C LEU A 23 -10.94 -4.36 5.02
N THR A 24 -11.00 -5.03 6.17
CA THR A 24 -9.83 -5.72 6.72
C THR A 24 -9.40 -6.87 5.81
N LEU A 25 -10.37 -7.67 5.36
CA LEU A 25 -10.07 -8.80 4.49
C LEU A 25 -9.44 -8.34 3.17
N THR A 26 -10.06 -7.35 2.54
CA THR A 26 -9.58 -6.86 1.25
C THR A 26 -8.19 -6.25 1.36
N GLU A 27 -7.98 -5.44 2.38
CA GLU A 27 -6.68 -4.83 2.62
C GLU A 27 -5.61 -5.91 2.81
N GLY A 28 -5.93 -6.93 3.60
CA GLY A 28 -5.00 -8.03 3.86
C GLY A 28 -4.66 -8.81 2.60
N LEU A 29 -5.65 -9.07 1.75
CA LEU A 29 -5.42 -9.80 0.49
C LEU A 29 -4.55 -8.99 -0.47
N ILE A 30 -4.82 -7.70 -0.59
CA ILE A 30 -4.02 -6.84 -1.46
C ILE A 30 -2.59 -6.75 -0.92
N ALA A 31 -2.45 -6.54 0.38
CA ALA A 31 -1.14 -6.43 1.02
C ALA A 31 -0.31 -7.69 0.83
N ALA A 32 -0.94 -8.86 0.95
CA ALA A 32 -0.26 -10.14 0.77
C ALA A 32 0.25 -10.30 -0.66
N ARG A 33 -0.57 -9.94 -1.65
CA ARG A 33 -0.18 -10.05 -3.05
C ARG A 33 0.94 -9.07 -3.40
N VAL A 34 0.88 -7.86 -2.83
CA VAL A 34 1.93 -6.88 -3.04
C VAL A 34 3.24 -7.38 -2.42
N ALA A 35 3.17 -7.92 -1.20
CA ALA A 35 4.36 -8.45 -0.53
C ALA A 35 5.01 -9.58 -1.34
N GLU A 36 4.20 -10.49 -1.90
CA GLU A 36 4.69 -11.56 -2.75
C GLU A 36 5.42 -11.00 -3.96
N SER A 37 4.84 -10.01 -4.62
CA SER A 37 5.44 -9.40 -5.80
C SER A 37 6.75 -8.70 -5.45
N LEU A 38 6.79 -8.01 -4.31
CA LEU A 38 8.02 -7.35 -3.87
C LEU A 38 9.11 -8.37 -3.57
N GLU A 39 8.75 -9.48 -2.93
CA GLU A 39 9.69 -10.53 -2.61
C GLU A 39 10.31 -11.13 -3.86
N GLU A 40 9.53 -11.30 -4.92
CA GLU A 40 10.02 -11.78 -6.21
C GLU A 40 11.08 -10.84 -6.79
N HIS A 41 11.04 -9.57 -6.43
CA HIS A 41 12.00 -8.59 -6.89
C HIS A 41 13.09 -8.32 -5.85
N GLY A 42 13.12 -9.10 -4.77
CA GLY A 42 14.14 -8.96 -3.75
C GLY A 42 13.97 -7.76 -2.83
N LEU A 43 12.75 -7.25 -2.72
CA LEU A 43 12.46 -6.09 -1.88
C LEU A 43 11.57 -6.42 -0.70
N THR A 44 11.79 -5.71 0.39
CA THR A 44 10.84 -5.73 1.50
C THR A 44 9.84 -4.58 1.27
N ARG A 45 8.76 -4.59 2.02
CA ARG A 45 7.78 -3.52 1.95
C ARG A 45 8.39 -2.18 2.38
N ALA A 46 9.25 -2.22 3.39
CA ALA A 46 9.94 -1.02 3.85
C ALA A 46 10.85 -0.46 2.76
N GLN A 47 11.57 -1.33 2.06
CA GLN A 47 12.44 -0.89 0.97
C GLN A 47 11.64 -0.29 -0.18
N TRP A 48 10.48 -0.87 -0.47
CA TRP A 48 9.59 -0.32 -1.50
C TRP A 48 9.13 1.09 -1.13
N GLN A 49 8.77 1.28 0.13
CA GLN A 49 8.37 2.59 0.62
C GLN A 49 9.52 3.60 0.50
N LEU A 50 10.73 3.18 0.85
CA LEU A 50 11.91 4.03 0.74
C LEU A 50 12.17 4.44 -0.71
N LEU A 51 12.09 3.49 -1.64
CA LEU A 51 12.28 3.78 -3.05
C LEU A 51 11.25 4.78 -3.57
N ASN A 52 10.00 4.62 -3.17
CA ASN A 52 8.94 5.53 -3.57
C ASN A 52 9.20 6.95 -3.06
N THR A 53 9.64 7.07 -1.82
CA THR A 53 9.96 8.37 -1.24
C THR A 53 11.11 9.02 -1.99
N LEU A 54 12.15 8.24 -2.29
CA LEU A 54 13.33 8.75 -2.98
C LEU A 54 13.07 9.05 -4.46
N THR A 55 12.02 8.47 -5.03
CA THR A 55 11.63 8.80 -6.40
C THR A 55 11.16 10.25 -6.49
N VAL A 56 10.58 10.76 -5.43
CA VAL A 56 10.08 12.14 -5.40
C VAL A 56 11.23 13.14 -5.24
N ALA A 57 12.14 12.89 -4.31
CA ALA A 57 13.26 13.79 -4.04
C ALA A 57 14.28 13.12 -3.14
N PRO A 58 15.54 13.56 -3.18
CA PRO A 58 16.54 13.09 -2.22
C PRO A 58 16.09 13.40 -0.80
N GLN A 59 16.46 12.55 0.14
CA GLN A 59 16.04 12.66 1.53
C GLN A 59 17.19 12.37 2.47
N SER A 60 17.17 13.02 3.63
CA SER A 60 18.12 12.71 4.69
C SER A 60 17.65 11.44 5.39
N ARG A 61 18.55 10.85 6.21
CA ARG A 61 18.18 9.68 6.99
C ARG A 61 16.99 9.98 7.91
N ALA A 62 17.03 11.12 8.57
CA ALA A 62 15.97 11.49 9.50
C ALA A 62 14.62 11.61 8.78
N GLU A 63 14.62 12.18 7.58
CA GLU A 63 13.40 12.31 6.79
C GLU A 63 12.85 10.94 6.37
N LEU A 64 13.75 10.04 5.99
CA LEU A 64 13.34 8.68 5.62
C LEU A 64 12.75 7.93 6.81
N GLU A 65 13.38 8.04 7.96
CA GLU A 65 12.91 7.38 9.18
C GLU A 65 11.56 7.95 9.62
N ALA A 66 11.35 9.23 9.44
CA ALA A 66 10.11 9.88 9.84
C ALA A 66 8.89 9.37 9.06
N GLY A 67 9.10 8.76 7.89
CA GLY A 67 8.02 8.20 7.09
C GLY A 67 7.51 6.85 7.61
N PHE A 68 8.11 6.31 8.68
CA PHE A 68 7.72 5.01 9.21
C PHE A 68 7.14 5.14 10.61
N GLU A 69 6.33 4.16 11.00
CA GLU A 69 5.81 4.11 12.35
C GLU A 69 6.97 3.90 13.31
N GLU A 70 6.80 4.38 14.53
CA GLU A 70 7.86 4.35 15.52
C GLU A 70 8.46 2.96 15.73
N GLU A 71 7.63 1.93 15.76
CA GLU A 71 8.08 0.56 15.96
C GLU A 71 8.95 0.04 14.82
N GLN A 72 8.80 0.63 13.64
CA GLN A 72 9.54 0.20 12.46
C GLN A 72 10.83 0.95 12.26
N ARG A 73 10.97 2.11 12.88
CA ARG A 73 12.12 3.00 12.65
C ARG A 73 13.48 2.38 12.96
N ALA A 74 13.54 1.49 13.94
CA ALA A 74 14.79 0.86 14.31
C ALA A 74 15.38 0.01 13.18
N ALA A 75 14.53 -0.54 12.34
CA ALA A 75 14.97 -1.39 11.22
C ALA A 75 15.31 -0.60 9.97
N VAL A 76 14.90 0.66 9.87
CA VAL A 76 15.08 1.46 8.66
C VAL A 76 16.54 1.60 8.23
N PRO A 77 17.49 1.90 9.12
CA PRO A 77 18.90 2.03 8.69
C PRO A 77 19.43 0.79 7.98
N GLY A 78 19.10 -0.41 8.48
CA GLY A 78 19.51 -1.65 7.83
C GLY A 78 18.88 -1.81 6.46
N GLN A 79 17.62 -1.41 6.30
CA GLN A 79 16.94 -1.48 5.02
C GLN A 79 17.58 -0.52 4.00
N ILE A 80 17.97 0.66 4.45
CA ILE A 80 18.66 1.62 3.59
C ILE A 80 20.02 1.07 3.16
N GLU A 81 20.76 0.47 4.09
CA GLU A 81 22.07 -0.07 3.80
C GLU A 81 22.02 -1.15 2.74
N GLU A 82 21.02 -2.01 2.76
CA GLU A 82 20.87 -3.03 1.74
C GLU A 82 20.64 -2.40 0.37
N LEU A 83 19.87 -1.32 0.31
CA LEU A 83 19.64 -0.62 -0.95
C LEU A 83 20.92 0.05 -1.46
N VAL A 84 21.76 0.55 -0.56
CA VAL A 84 23.02 1.14 -0.94
C VAL A 84 23.97 0.04 -1.43
N GLU A 85 24.02 -1.10 -0.75
CA GLU A 85 24.85 -2.21 -1.18
C GLU A 85 24.45 -2.76 -2.54
N SER A 86 23.15 -2.70 -2.85
CA SER A 86 22.64 -3.15 -4.13
C SER A 86 22.84 -2.09 -5.24
N HIS A 87 23.41 -0.96 -4.89
CA HIS A 87 23.62 0.16 -5.82
C HIS A 87 22.33 0.77 -6.37
N TRP A 88 21.24 0.62 -5.65
CA TRP A 88 19.98 1.28 -6.02
C TRP A 88 19.87 2.66 -5.41
N VAL A 89 20.58 2.86 -4.32
CA VAL A 89 20.59 4.13 -3.59
C VAL A 89 22.05 4.50 -3.35
N THR A 90 22.34 5.79 -3.42
CA THR A 90 23.67 6.30 -3.10
C THR A 90 23.53 7.48 -2.15
N VAL A 91 24.63 7.82 -1.50
CA VAL A 91 24.67 8.93 -0.56
C VAL A 91 25.45 10.06 -1.20
N GLU A 92 24.85 11.25 -1.21
CA GLU A 92 25.52 12.43 -1.70
C GLU A 92 25.41 13.47 -0.59
N GLY A 93 26.53 13.74 0.09
CA GLY A 93 26.52 14.57 1.29
C GLY A 93 25.71 13.90 2.37
N ASP A 94 24.66 14.54 2.85
CA ASP A 94 23.80 13.99 3.88
C ASP A 94 22.50 13.41 3.30
N LEU A 95 22.40 13.38 1.98
CA LEU A 95 21.17 12.96 1.34
C LEU A 95 21.32 11.62 0.66
N TYR A 96 20.28 10.81 0.73
CA TYR A 96 20.17 9.57 -0.03
C TYR A 96 19.43 9.88 -1.32
N THR A 97 19.90 9.31 -2.42
CA THR A 97 19.28 9.52 -3.71
C THR A 97 19.28 8.23 -4.51
N LEU A 98 18.33 8.10 -5.42
CA LEU A 98 18.27 6.92 -6.28
C LEU A 98 19.37 7.01 -7.34
N THR A 99 19.99 5.87 -7.63
CA THR A 99 20.88 5.75 -8.77
C THR A 99 20.03 5.50 -10.01
N ALA A 100 20.65 5.55 -11.20
CA ALA A 100 19.96 5.19 -12.43
C ALA A 100 19.43 3.77 -12.36
N THR A 101 20.22 2.85 -11.80
CA THR A 101 19.81 1.45 -11.60
C THR A 101 18.59 1.36 -10.69
N GLY A 102 18.61 2.13 -9.59
CA GLY A 102 17.49 2.16 -8.66
C GLY A 102 16.21 2.69 -9.29
N ARG A 103 16.32 3.71 -10.13
CA ARG A 103 15.16 4.26 -10.84
C ARG A 103 14.55 3.24 -11.79
N THR A 104 15.40 2.56 -12.55
CA THR A 104 14.93 1.55 -13.50
C THR A 104 14.27 0.37 -12.78
N ALA A 105 14.93 -0.12 -11.73
CA ALA A 105 14.41 -1.24 -10.96
C ALA A 105 13.10 -0.86 -10.27
N GLY A 106 13.07 0.34 -9.68
CA GLY A 106 11.86 0.84 -9.03
C GLY A 106 10.69 0.97 -9.98
N ALA A 107 10.95 1.41 -11.21
CA ALA A 107 9.91 1.53 -12.22
C ALA A 107 9.31 0.17 -12.57
N ARG A 108 10.15 -0.86 -12.68
CA ARG A 108 9.68 -2.22 -12.98
C ARG A 108 8.80 -2.77 -11.86
N VAL A 109 9.23 -2.54 -10.62
CA VAL A 109 8.46 -2.99 -9.47
C VAL A 109 7.14 -2.22 -9.42
N GLY A 110 7.18 -0.93 -9.72
CA GLY A 110 5.97 -0.11 -9.77
C GLY A 110 4.97 -0.63 -10.78
N GLU A 111 5.44 -1.08 -11.95
CA GLU A 111 4.57 -1.65 -12.96
C GLU A 111 3.92 -2.94 -12.46
N ALA A 112 4.69 -3.78 -11.78
CA ALA A 112 4.17 -5.03 -11.23
C ALA A 112 3.11 -4.77 -10.16
N VAL A 113 3.34 -3.78 -9.29
CA VAL A 113 2.37 -3.42 -8.26
C VAL A 113 1.10 -2.84 -8.88
N GLU A 114 1.25 -2.00 -9.90
CA GLU A 114 0.08 -1.45 -10.61
C GLU A 114 -0.72 -2.53 -11.32
N ALA A 115 -0.05 -3.54 -11.87
CA ALA A 115 -0.74 -4.66 -12.50
C ALA A 115 -1.59 -5.42 -11.47
N LEU A 116 -1.07 -5.58 -10.25
CA LEU A 116 -1.82 -6.21 -9.17
C LEU A 116 -3.05 -5.40 -8.79
N ARG A 117 -2.91 -4.09 -8.73
CA ARG A 117 -4.03 -3.21 -8.41
C ARG A 117 -5.10 -3.27 -9.49
N ALA A 118 -4.67 -3.34 -10.74
CA ALA A 118 -5.61 -3.48 -11.85
C ALA A 118 -6.34 -4.82 -11.78
N GLU A 119 -5.63 -5.87 -11.40
CA GLU A 119 -6.24 -7.19 -11.22
C GLU A 119 -7.28 -7.15 -10.09
N ALA A 120 -6.97 -6.45 -9.00
CA ALA A 120 -7.86 -6.35 -7.86
C ALA A 120 -9.19 -5.68 -8.22
N THR A 121 -9.17 -4.76 -9.17
CA THR A 121 -10.37 -4.04 -9.58
C THR A 121 -10.89 -4.50 -10.94
N ALA A 122 -10.41 -5.64 -11.43
CA ALA A 122 -10.87 -6.18 -12.72
C ALA A 122 -12.38 -6.40 -12.67
N ASP A 123 -13.03 -6.03 -13.75
CA ASP A 123 -14.50 -6.16 -13.89
C ASP A 123 -15.31 -5.32 -12.94
N VAL A 124 -14.69 -4.39 -12.21
CA VAL A 124 -15.43 -3.45 -11.39
C VAL A 124 -15.46 -2.11 -12.12
N PRO A 125 -16.63 -1.61 -12.46
CA PRO A 125 -16.74 -0.34 -13.19
C PRO A 125 -16.08 0.82 -12.44
N ARG A 126 -15.49 1.73 -13.20
CA ARG A 126 -14.77 2.85 -12.64
C ARG A 126 -15.63 3.71 -11.70
N ASP A 127 -16.88 3.93 -12.08
CA ASP A 127 -17.79 4.73 -11.26
C ASP A 127 -18.05 4.06 -9.91
N GLN A 128 -18.07 2.73 -9.86
CA GLN A 128 -18.26 2.01 -8.60
C GLN A 128 -17.04 2.14 -7.71
N ILE A 129 -15.85 2.12 -8.31
CA ILE A 129 -14.62 2.33 -7.55
C ILE A 129 -14.62 3.75 -6.97
N ASP A 130 -14.98 4.73 -7.80
CA ASP A 130 -15.04 6.12 -7.35
C ASP A 130 -16.03 6.31 -6.22
N ASP A 131 -17.18 5.64 -6.31
CA ASP A 131 -18.19 5.69 -5.26
C ASP A 131 -17.68 5.06 -3.96
N ALA A 132 -17.00 3.92 -4.07
CA ALA A 132 -16.44 3.26 -2.91
C ALA A 132 -15.42 4.15 -2.20
N VAL A 133 -14.54 4.78 -2.96
CA VAL A 133 -13.54 5.68 -2.39
C VAL A 133 -14.23 6.86 -1.71
N ARG A 134 -15.27 7.41 -2.35
CA ARG A 134 -16.02 8.53 -1.79
C ARG A 134 -16.67 8.18 -0.46
N VAL A 135 -17.26 6.99 -0.40
CA VAL A 135 -17.89 6.49 0.83
C VAL A 135 -16.85 6.32 1.94
N LEU A 136 -15.72 5.68 1.60
CA LEU A 136 -14.66 5.46 2.59
C LEU A 136 -14.08 6.77 3.10
N ARG A 137 -13.92 7.75 2.23
CA ARG A 137 -13.43 9.07 2.65
C ARG A 137 -14.42 9.73 3.61
N ARG A 138 -15.70 9.59 3.36
CA ARG A 138 -16.72 10.15 4.23
C ARG A 138 -16.69 9.49 5.60
N ILE A 139 -16.54 8.16 5.62
CA ILE A 139 -16.43 7.42 6.88
C ILE A 139 -15.19 7.88 7.66
N ALA A 140 -14.06 8.04 6.97
CA ALA A 140 -12.83 8.49 7.59
C ALA A 140 -13.01 9.89 8.20
N ARG A 141 -13.68 10.79 7.50
CA ARG A 141 -13.96 12.13 8.05
C ARG A 141 -14.83 12.05 9.27
N ASN A 142 -15.84 11.20 9.25
CA ASN A 142 -16.73 11.04 10.41
C ASN A 142 -15.95 10.57 11.64
N LEU A 143 -14.85 9.87 11.41
CA LEU A 143 -13.99 9.36 12.48
C LEU A 143 -12.84 10.32 12.82
N GLY A 144 -12.84 11.48 12.24
CA GLY A 144 -11.88 12.53 12.61
C GLY A 144 -10.71 12.76 11.68
N HIS A 145 -10.65 12.10 10.54
CA HIS A 145 -9.55 12.30 9.61
C HIS A 145 -9.78 13.61 8.84
N PRO A 146 -8.93 14.61 9.02
CA PRO A 146 -9.19 15.94 8.43
C PRO A 146 -9.08 16.01 6.92
N ASP A 147 -8.28 15.15 6.33
CA ASP A 147 -8.01 15.22 4.90
C ASP A 147 -8.80 14.26 4.04
N ALA A 148 -9.71 13.57 4.63
CA ALA A 148 -10.49 12.56 3.90
C ALA A 148 -11.57 13.17 3.02
#